data_b1e915aef2b435d4d4eb71c8c8b1afa3
#
_entry.id   b1e915aef2b435d4d4eb71c8c8b1afa3
#
_cell.length_a   1.000
_cell.length_b   1.000
_cell.length_c   1.000
_cell.angle_alpha   90.00
_cell.angle_beta   90.00
_cell.angle_gamma   90.00
#
_symmetry.space_group_name_H-M   'P 1'
#
loop_
_entity.id
_entity.type
_entity.pdbx_description
1 polymer ?
#
loop_
_entity_poly.entity_id
_entity_poly.type
_entity_poly.pdbx_seq_one_letter_code
_entity_poly.pdbx_strand_id
1 'polypeptide(L)'
;SKKLIGLLGLDTDSSNTYGNKAAKIDGRDAVIALNGVKYTNTTNDFAINGLNISVNGVTDDVADPDSTDLSSLNDSTAISINTTTDSQGIYDTVKDFLTEYNNIINEITKLYNADSAGSYEPLTDDEKDKMSDTEIEKWETKIKDSLLRRDSSLSSVMNTMMTSMSQPIEINGKSYSLSSFGIQTLGYLNAAENEQNAYHIDGDEDDENTSGNQDKLMAAITSDPDTVIEFMKQLSTNLYKSIDDQMQSNDLRSRYKIYNDKEMDKQYRNLTKTIKEWESKVSDKEDYYYKQFSNMETALAKLQSQTSSISSMLGN
;
A
#
# COMPACT_ATOMS: atom_id res chain seq x y z
N SER A 1 61.39 -27.34 9.03
CA SER A 1 60.15 -26.72 9.58
C SER A 1 59.61 -27.41 10.83
N LYS A 2 59.64 -28.75 10.94
CA LYS A 2 59.15 -29.47 12.16
C LYS A 2 59.90 -29.08 13.43
N LYS A 3 61.23 -28.84 13.33
CA LYS A 3 62.07 -28.44 14.46
C LYS A 3 61.72 -27.05 15.04
N LEU A 4 61.26 -26.11 14.18
CA LEU A 4 60.83 -24.79 14.63
C LEU A 4 59.48 -24.84 15.32
N ILE A 5 58.53 -25.63 14.80
CA ILE A 5 57.19 -25.84 15.39
C ILE A 5 57.32 -26.46 16.76
N GLY A 6 58.18 -27.47 16.94
CA GLY A 6 58.46 -28.08 18.26
C GLY A 6 59.13 -27.12 19.25
N LEU A 7 60.06 -26.27 18.78
CA LEU A 7 60.75 -25.27 19.64
C LEU A 7 59.78 -24.17 20.12
N LEU A 8 58.74 -23.85 19.29
CA LEU A 8 57.69 -22.90 19.66
C LEU A 8 56.57 -23.51 20.54
N GLY A 9 56.67 -24.78 20.85
CA GLY A 9 55.66 -25.49 21.66
C GLY A 9 54.34 -25.70 20.90
N LEU A 10 54.34 -25.63 19.57
CA LEU A 10 53.15 -25.78 18.73
C LEU A 10 52.98 -27.19 18.11
N ASP A 11 53.88 -28.11 18.46
CA ASP A 11 53.84 -29.50 17.97
C ASP A 11 52.97 -30.37 18.88
N THR A 12 52.02 -31.06 18.29
CA THR A 12 51.11 -31.99 18.96
C THR A 12 51.64 -33.44 18.95
N ASP A 13 52.76 -33.71 18.25
CA ASP A 13 53.33 -35.05 18.12
C ASP A 13 53.94 -35.51 19.45
N SER A 14 53.47 -36.64 19.98
CA SER A 14 53.91 -37.22 21.25
C SER A 14 55.38 -37.66 21.23
N SER A 15 55.98 -37.84 20.03
CA SER A 15 57.35 -38.22 19.83
C SER A 15 58.33 -37.04 19.82
N ASN A 16 57.83 -35.81 19.90
CA ASN A 16 58.66 -34.61 19.89
C ASN A 16 59.41 -34.45 21.22
N THR A 17 60.74 -34.35 21.14
CA THR A 17 61.63 -34.17 22.30
C THR A 17 61.99 -32.71 22.57
N TYR A 18 61.45 -31.75 21.82
CA TYR A 18 61.77 -30.34 21.93
C TYR A 18 60.62 -29.57 22.62
N GLY A 19 60.78 -29.28 23.89
CA GLY A 19 59.95 -28.33 24.62
C GLY A 19 58.55 -28.84 25.06
N ASN A 20 57.71 -27.91 25.46
CA ASN A 20 56.31 -28.17 25.85
C ASN A 20 55.47 -28.54 24.65
N LYS A 21 54.56 -29.49 24.80
CA LYS A 21 53.63 -29.92 23.76
C LYS A 21 52.44 -29.01 23.70
N ALA A 22 51.97 -28.69 22.51
CA ALA A 22 50.69 -28.05 22.31
C ALA A 22 49.56 -29.06 22.53
N ALA A 23 48.54 -28.66 23.24
CA ALA A 23 47.26 -29.39 23.25
C ALA A 23 46.45 -28.96 22.06
N LYS A 24 46.19 -29.88 21.10
CA LYS A 24 45.26 -29.63 20.02
C LYS A 24 43.86 -29.87 20.58
N ILE A 25 43.06 -28.85 20.54
CA ILE A 25 41.60 -28.96 20.81
C ILE A 25 40.91 -28.89 19.48
N ASP A 26 40.26 -29.98 19.08
CA ASP A 26 39.44 -29.99 17.88
C ASP A 26 38.13 -29.23 18.18
N GLY A 27 37.68 -28.49 17.18
CA GLY A 27 36.34 -27.86 17.22
C GLY A 27 35.26 -28.95 17.26
N ARG A 28 34.25 -28.70 18.04
CA ARG A 28 33.06 -29.58 18.12
C ARG A 28 31.81 -28.80 17.76
N ASP A 29 30.83 -29.51 17.24
CA ASP A 29 29.49 -28.94 16.99
C ASP A 29 28.83 -28.56 18.33
N ALA A 30 28.03 -27.54 18.30
CA ALA A 30 27.17 -27.19 19.42
C ALA A 30 26.06 -28.24 19.57
N VAL A 31 25.77 -28.61 20.82
CA VAL A 31 24.77 -29.62 21.19
C VAL A 31 23.82 -29.03 22.21
N ILE A 32 22.50 -29.16 21.93
CA ILE A 32 21.47 -28.87 22.93
C ILE A 32 20.51 -30.04 23.05
N ALA A 33 19.94 -30.20 24.23
CA ALA A 33 18.79 -31.07 24.45
C ALA A 33 17.56 -30.21 24.69
N LEU A 34 16.54 -30.35 23.84
CA LEU A 34 15.28 -29.64 23.97
C LEU A 34 14.15 -30.64 24.15
N ASN A 35 13.45 -30.61 25.25
CA ASN A 35 12.37 -31.54 25.58
C ASN A 35 12.79 -33.03 25.43
N GLY A 36 14.01 -33.38 25.83
CA GLY A 36 14.55 -34.74 25.75
C GLY A 36 15.02 -35.15 24.35
N VAL A 37 15.04 -34.26 23.39
CA VAL A 37 15.56 -34.51 22.04
C VAL A 37 16.88 -33.77 21.84
N LYS A 38 17.89 -34.50 21.33
CA LYS A 38 19.22 -33.93 21.03
C LYS A 38 19.20 -33.23 19.66
N TYR A 39 19.74 -32.03 19.62
CA TYR A 39 19.99 -31.27 18.39
C TYR A 39 21.47 -30.90 18.33
N THR A 40 22.05 -30.97 17.14
CA THR A 40 23.45 -30.61 16.89
C THR A 40 23.52 -29.58 15.75
N ASN A 41 24.42 -28.60 15.89
CA ASN A 41 24.70 -27.64 14.86
C ASN A 41 26.18 -27.27 14.84
N THR A 42 26.70 -26.96 13.67
CA THR A 42 28.07 -26.47 13.46
C THR A 42 28.28 -25.05 13.99
N THR A 43 27.20 -24.34 14.27
CA THR A 43 27.18 -23.00 14.90
C THR A 43 26.46 -23.07 16.25
N ASN A 44 26.58 -22.02 17.06
CA ASN A 44 25.86 -21.91 18.33
C ASN A 44 24.40 -21.51 18.20
N ASP A 45 23.88 -21.36 16.96
CA ASP A 45 22.54 -20.91 16.71
C ASP A 45 21.68 -22.08 16.21
N PHE A 46 20.53 -22.29 16.84
CA PHE A 46 19.58 -23.34 16.53
C PHE A 46 18.23 -22.71 16.14
N ALA A 47 17.65 -23.14 15.02
CA ALA A 47 16.29 -22.83 14.62
C ALA A 47 15.44 -24.08 14.67
N ILE A 48 14.58 -24.21 15.68
CA ILE A 48 13.80 -25.42 15.96
C ILE A 48 12.34 -25.01 16.15
N ASN A 49 11.47 -25.49 15.28
CA ASN A 49 10.01 -25.23 15.36
C ASN A 49 9.65 -23.76 15.52
N GLY A 50 10.37 -22.85 14.84
CA GLY A 50 10.14 -21.40 14.93
C GLY A 50 10.85 -20.72 16.12
N LEU A 51 11.47 -21.48 17.01
CA LEU A 51 12.27 -20.94 18.11
C LEU A 51 13.73 -20.79 17.67
N ASN A 52 14.30 -19.60 17.78
CA ASN A 52 15.72 -19.33 17.54
C ASN A 52 16.46 -19.28 18.88
N ILE A 53 17.41 -20.19 19.08
CA ILE A 53 18.18 -20.32 20.30
C ILE A 53 19.65 -20.07 19.98
N SER A 54 20.27 -19.07 20.62
CA SER A 54 21.71 -18.83 20.55
C SER A 54 22.36 -19.30 21.88
N VAL A 55 23.28 -20.25 21.77
CA VAL A 55 23.98 -20.84 22.95
C VAL A 55 25.27 -20.11 23.21
N ASN A 56 25.40 -19.48 24.38
CA ASN A 56 26.57 -18.71 24.78
C ASN A 56 27.40 -19.37 25.89
N GLY A 57 26.95 -20.52 26.37
CA GLY A 57 27.63 -21.24 27.44
C GLY A 57 27.15 -22.68 27.58
N VAL A 58 27.80 -23.44 28.40
CA VAL A 58 27.46 -24.84 28.71
C VAL A 58 26.66 -24.85 30.00
N THR A 59 25.51 -25.52 30.01
CA THR A 59 24.70 -25.71 31.23
C THR A 59 25.10 -26.92 32.02
N ASP A 60 25.61 -27.94 31.31
CA ASP A 60 26.05 -29.20 31.89
C ASP A 60 27.28 -29.72 31.16
N ASP A 61 28.23 -30.31 31.89
CA ASP A 61 29.47 -30.85 31.35
C ASP A 61 29.25 -32.33 31.03
N VAL A 62 28.95 -32.63 29.81
CA VAL A 62 28.68 -34.00 29.33
C VAL A 62 29.99 -34.68 28.98
N ALA A 63 30.28 -35.83 29.58
CA ALA A 63 31.53 -36.59 29.37
C ALA A 63 31.71 -37.04 27.92
N ASP A 64 30.60 -37.35 27.20
CA ASP A 64 30.57 -37.70 25.77
C ASP A 64 29.46 -36.93 25.05
N PRO A 65 29.79 -35.79 24.43
CA PRO A 65 28.82 -34.99 23.66
C PRO A 65 28.25 -35.70 22.44
N ASP A 66 28.92 -36.76 21.96
CA ASP A 66 28.45 -37.54 20.80
C ASP A 66 27.49 -38.65 21.22
N SER A 67 27.36 -38.93 22.51
CA SER A 67 26.37 -39.88 23.03
C SER A 67 24.95 -39.46 22.69
N THR A 68 24.14 -40.43 22.33
CA THR A 68 22.68 -40.28 22.20
C THR A 68 21.96 -40.43 23.55
N ASP A 69 22.69 -40.84 24.57
CA ASP A 69 22.17 -41.02 25.93
C ASP A 69 22.13 -39.65 26.64
N LEU A 70 20.94 -39.14 26.85
CA LEU A 70 20.69 -37.87 27.56
C LEU A 70 20.46 -38.08 29.06
N SER A 71 20.57 -39.34 29.57
CA SER A 71 20.31 -39.67 30.97
C SER A 71 21.29 -39.03 31.95
N SER A 72 22.45 -38.57 31.45
CA SER A 72 23.47 -37.87 32.25
C SER A 72 23.19 -36.37 32.42
N LEU A 73 22.21 -35.82 31.69
CA LEU A 73 21.85 -34.42 31.85
C LEU A 73 21.09 -34.18 33.15
N ASN A 74 21.45 -33.08 33.80
CA ASN A 74 20.84 -32.74 35.09
C ASN A 74 19.67 -31.78 34.89
N ASP A 75 18.45 -32.26 35.11
CA ASP A 75 17.25 -31.45 35.00
C ASP A 75 17.25 -30.19 35.88
N SER A 76 18.03 -30.18 36.97
CA SER A 76 18.12 -29.01 37.85
C SER A 76 18.91 -27.85 37.25
N THR A 77 19.71 -28.08 36.21
CA THR A 77 20.43 -27.06 35.42
C THR A 77 19.72 -26.68 34.14
N ALA A 78 18.61 -27.33 33.84
CA ALA A 78 17.85 -27.06 32.66
C ALA A 78 17.26 -25.64 32.66
N ILE A 79 17.35 -24.97 31.52
CA ILE A 79 16.74 -23.65 31.31
C ILE A 79 15.30 -23.90 30.82
N SER A 80 14.33 -23.42 31.59
CA SER A 80 12.92 -23.44 31.14
C SER A 80 12.66 -22.28 30.20
N ILE A 81 12.16 -22.60 29.00
CA ILE A 81 11.67 -21.63 28.01
C ILE A 81 10.16 -21.72 28.01
N ASN A 82 9.49 -20.64 28.41
CA ASN A 82 8.05 -20.52 28.30
C ASN A 82 7.73 -19.60 27.12
N THR A 83 6.88 -20.07 26.21
CA THR A 83 6.32 -19.25 25.15
C THR A 83 4.90 -18.86 25.54
N THR A 84 4.60 -17.59 25.48
CA THR A 84 3.24 -17.07 25.63
C THR A 84 2.82 -16.40 24.32
N THR A 85 1.54 -16.51 24.00
CA THR A 85 0.99 -15.76 22.85
C THR A 85 1.04 -14.26 23.18
N ASP A 86 1.58 -13.47 22.28
CA ASP A 86 1.55 -12.01 22.34
C ASP A 86 0.15 -11.50 21.92
N SER A 87 -0.77 -11.54 22.86
CA SER A 87 -2.15 -11.12 22.63
C SER A 87 -2.24 -9.63 22.25
N GLN A 88 -1.37 -8.79 22.83
CA GLN A 88 -1.35 -7.37 22.51
C GLN A 88 -0.84 -7.13 21.08
N GLY A 89 0.21 -7.81 20.65
CA GLY A 89 0.72 -7.69 19.28
C GLY A 89 -0.29 -8.14 18.22
N ILE A 90 -1.12 -9.17 18.53
CA ILE A 90 -2.22 -9.59 17.66
C ILE A 90 -3.30 -8.49 17.59
N TYR A 91 -3.69 -7.94 18.75
CA TYR A 91 -4.68 -6.86 18.85
C TYR A 91 -4.24 -5.63 18.04
N ASP A 92 -3.01 -5.19 18.25
CA ASP A 92 -2.44 -4.03 17.57
C ASP A 92 -2.40 -4.24 16.04
N THR A 93 -2.04 -5.45 15.59
CA THR A 93 -2.07 -5.79 14.16
C THR A 93 -3.46 -5.69 13.55
N VAL A 94 -4.49 -6.14 14.28
CA VAL A 94 -5.90 -6.01 13.85
C VAL A 94 -6.31 -4.54 13.81
N LYS A 95 -5.96 -3.77 14.83
CA LYS A 95 -6.26 -2.34 14.93
C LYS A 95 -5.60 -1.55 13.80
N ASP A 96 -4.33 -1.83 13.49
CA ASP A 96 -3.60 -1.22 12.38
C ASP A 96 -4.26 -1.53 11.03
N PHE A 97 -4.62 -2.80 10.80
CA PHE A 97 -5.34 -3.20 9.58
C PHE A 97 -6.68 -2.45 9.41
N LEU A 98 -7.45 -2.33 10.49
CA LEU A 98 -8.72 -1.59 10.45
C LEU A 98 -8.52 -0.09 10.26
N THR A 99 -7.47 0.48 10.84
CA THR A 99 -7.10 1.89 10.65
C THR A 99 -6.80 2.19 9.19
N GLU A 100 -6.00 1.36 8.52
CA GLU A 100 -5.71 1.52 7.10
C GLU A 100 -6.95 1.31 6.21
N TYR A 101 -7.78 0.30 6.54
CA TYR A 101 -9.06 0.13 5.85
C TYR A 101 -9.94 1.38 5.99
N ASN A 102 -10.09 1.91 7.21
CA ASN A 102 -10.91 3.08 7.49
C ASN A 102 -10.41 4.32 6.76
N ASN A 103 -9.10 4.54 6.74
CA ASN A 103 -8.48 5.65 6.00
C ASN A 103 -8.86 5.60 4.51
N ILE A 104 -8.74 4.42 3.90
CA ILE A 104 -9.05 4.23 2.48
C ILE A 104 -10.55 4.39 2.21
N ILE A 105 -11.40 3.71 2.98
CA ILE A 105 -12.86 3.72 2.72
C ILE A 105 -13.47 5.10 2.96
N ASN A 106 -12.99 5.83 3.98
CA ASN A 106 -13.44 7.18 4.29
C ASN A 106 -13.02 8.16 3.19
N GLU A 107 -11.77 8.08 2.69
CA GLU A 107 -11.33 8.94 1.58
C GLU A 107 -12.10 8.64 0.29
N ILE A 108 -12.33 7.37 -0.05
CA ILE A 108 -13.18 6.98 -1.20
C ILE A 108 -14.60 7.54 -1.03
N THR A 109 -15.17 7.42 0.17
CA THR A 109 -16.52 7.91 0.47
C THR A 109 -16.59 9.44 0.34
N LYS A 110 -15.61 10.15 0.85
CA LYS A 110 -15.48 11.60 0.76
C LYS A 110 -15.38 12.07 -0.71
N LEU A 111 -14.52 11.44 -1.51
CA LEU A 111 -14.38 11.75 -2.93
C LEU A 111 -15.70 11.47 -3.69
N TYR A 112 -16.36 10.36 -3.40
CA TYR A 112 -17.63 10.01 -4.01
C TYR A 112 -18.76 10.98 -3.64
N ASN A 113 -18.78 11.46 -2.40
CA ASN A 113 -19.79 12.39 -1.87
C ASN A 113 -19.41 13.87 -2.06
N ALA A 114 -18.28 14.16 -2.69
CA ALA A 114 -17.80 15.53 -2.88
C ALA A 114 -18.90 16.46 -3.43
N ASP A 115 -18.81 17.74 -3.09
CA ASP A 115 -19.70 18.78 -3.57
C ASP A 115 -19.67 18.89 -5.11
N SER A 116 -20.77 19.32 -5.69
CA SER A 116 -20.82 19.61 -7.13
C SER A 116 -20.07 20.92 -7.43
N ALA A 117 -19.23 20.90 -8.45
CA ALA A 117 -18.63 22.10 -9.04
C ALA A 117 -19.46 22.71 -10.18
N GLY A 118 -20.77 22.45 -10.23
CA GLY A 118 -21.63 22.73 -11.38
C GLY A 118 -21.60 24.12 -12.00
N SER A 119 -21.02 25.12 -11.32
CA SER A 119 -20.80 26.46 -11.87
C SER A 119 -19.33 26.82 -12.09
N TYR A 120 -18.42 25.86 -11.86
CA TYR A 120 -16.99 26.03 -12.04
C TYR A 120 -16.54 25.31 -13.30
N GLU A 121 -16.23 26.09 -14.35
CA GLU A 121 -15.65 25.56 -15.59
C GLU A 121 -14.13 25.80 -15.59
N PRO A 122 -13.34 25.03 -16.37
CA PRO A 122 -11.92 25.31 -16.53
C PRO A 122 -11.69 26.75 -17.02
N LEU A 123 -10.85 27.49 -16.32
CA LEU A 123 -10.55 28.87 -16.63
C LEU A 123 -9.76 28.99 -17.94
N THR A 124 -10.16 29.92 -18.80
CA THR A 124 -9.36 30.35 -19.96
C THR A 124 -8.17 31.22 -19.50
N ASP A 125 -7.17 31.39 -20.36
CA ASP A 125 -6.02 32.25 -20.05
C ASP A 125 -6.43 33.69 -19.75
N ASP A 126 -7.39 34.23 -20.52
CA ASP A 126 -7.95 35.57 -20.31
C ASP A 126 -8.68 35.74 -18.97
N GLU A 127 -9.26 34.68 -18.43
CA GLU A 127 -9.91 34.67 -17.11
C GLU A 127 -8.86 34.57 -16.00
N LYS A 128 -7.84 33.71 -16.20
CA LYS A 128 -6.71 33.60 -15.24
C LYS A 128 -5.96 34.92 -15.09
N ASP A 129 -5.74 35.64 -16.18
CA ASP A 129 -5.06 36.95 -16.17
C ASP A 129 -5.79 38.02 -15.33
N LYS A 130 -7.09 37.81 -15.06
CA LYS A 130 -7.93 38.73 -14.27
C LYS A 130 -8.10 38.30 -12.81
N MET A 131 -7.53 37.16 -12.42
CA MET A 131 -7.65 36.60 -11.09
C MET A 131 -6.30 36.54 -10.41
N SER A 132 -6.28 36.52 -9.09
CA SER A 132 -5.08 36.23 -8.32
C SER A 132 -4.78 34.74 -8.32
N ASP A 133 -3.52 34.36 -8.13
CA ASP A 133 -3.09 32.96 -8.03
C ASP A 133 -3.90 32.17 -6.99
N THR A 134 -4.22 32.80 -5.85
CA THR A 134 -5.03 32.19 -4.79
C THR A 134 -6.47 31.92 -5.22
N GLU A 135 -7.06 32.79 -6.04
CA GLU A 135 -8.42 32.60 -6.57
C GLU A 135 -8.42 31.50 -7.63
N ILE A 136 -7.41 31.47 -8.50
CA ILE A 136 -7.22 30.41 -9.50
C ILE A 136 -7.08 29.06 -8.80
N GLU A 137 -6.22 28.96 -7.78
CA GLU A 137 -6.01 27.71 -7.02
C GLU A 137 -7.30 27.23 -6.37
N LYS A 138 -8.06 28.11 -5.72
CA LYS A 138 -9.36 27.75 -5.13
C LYS A 138 -10.38 27.29 -6.17
N TRP A 139 -10.40 27.96 -7.32
CA TRP A 139 -11.28 27.61 -8.42
C TRP A 139 -10.95 26.22 -8.99
N GLU A 140 -9.67 25.99 -9.31
CA GLU A 140 -9.21 24.72 -9.84
C GLU A 140 -9.36 23.57 -8.83
N THR A 141 -9.15 23.85 -7.53
CA THR A 141 -9.36 22.87 -6.45
C THR A 141 -10.83 22.44 -6.40
N LYS A 142 -11.77 23.40 -6.51
CA LYS A 142 -13.21 23.08 -6.52
C LYS A 142 -13.59 22.16 -7.68
N ILE A 143 -12.98 22.36 -8.85
CA ILE A 143 -13.18 21.49 -10.01
C ILE A 143 -12.56 20.10 -9.73
N LYS A 144 -11.30 20.05 -9.25
CA LYS A 144 -10.60 18.79 -8.96
C LYS A 144 -11.34 17.93 -7.93
N ASP A 145 -11.77 18.55 -6.84
CA ASP A 145 -12.49 17.86 -5.75
C ASP A 145 -13.80 17.23 -6.25
N SER A 146 -14.44 17.85 -7.24
CA SER A 146 -15.70 17.34 -7.81
C SER A 146 -15.53 16.27 -8.89
N LEU A 147 -14.30 16.03 -9.40
CA LEU A 147 -14.08 15.14 -10.54
C LEU A 147 -14.53 13.69 -10.29
N LEU A 148 -14.38 13.22 -9.05
CA LEU A 148 -14.75 11.86 -8.65
C LEU A 148 -16.13 11.77 -7.99
N ARG A 149 -16.86 12.88 -7.98
CA ARG A 149 -18.22 12.92 -7.43
C ARG A 149 -19.14 11.97 -8.21
N ARG A 150 -19.75 11.02 -7.47
CA ARG A 150 -20.63 9.98 -8.01
C ARG A 150 -19.97 9.12 -9.10
N ASP A 151 -18.63 8.98 -9.05
CA ASP A 151 -17.91 8.13 -9.97
C ASP A 151 -18.29 6.65 -9.77
N SER A 152 -18.62 5.99 -10.88
CA SER A 152 -19.07 4.59 -10.85
C SER A 152 -17.96 3.61 -10.47
N SER A 153 -16.71 3.94 -10.83
CA SER A 153 -15.55 3.09 -10.51
C SER A 153 -15.22 3.16 -9.03
N LEU A 154 -15.27 4.36 -8.43
CA LEU A 154 -15.15 4.52 -6.97
C LEU A 154 -16.25 3.78 -6.22
N SER A 155 -17.51 3.94 -6.67
CA SER A 155 -18.64 3.21 -6.10
C SER A 155 -18.45 1.69 -6.17
N SER A 156 -17.93 1.19 -7.28
CA SER A 156 -17.66 -0.24 -7.45
C SER A 156 -16.58 -0.75 -6.50
N VAL A 157 -15.47 -0.02 -6.35
CA VAL A 157 -14.39 -0.37 -5.41
C VAL A 157 -14.90 -0.31 -3.96
N MET A 158 -15.59 0.75 -3.59
CA MET A 158 -16.19 0.92 -2.27
C MET A 158 -17.13 -0.25 -1.92
N ASN A 159 -18.05 -0.60 -2.82
CA ASN A 159 -18.97 -1.73 -2.62
C ASN A 159 -18.22 -3.07 -2.50
N THR A 160 -17.17 -3.27 -3.30
CA THR A 160 -16.33 -4.47 -3.22
C THR A 160 -15.64 -4.59 -1.87
N MET A 161 -15.07 -3.49 -1.37
CA MET A 161 -14.44 -3.43 -0.06
C MET A 161 -15.45 -3.73 1.07
N MET A 162 -16.58 -3.04 1.07
CA MET A 162 -17.65 -3.25 2.07
C MET A 162 -18.18 -4.68 2.06
N THR A 163 -18.44 -5.24 0.87
CA THR A 163 -18.93 -6.61 0.73
C THR A 163 -17.88 -7.62 1.24
N SER A 164 -16.62 -7.44 0.90
CA SER A 164 -15.55 -8.34 1.35
C SER A 164 -15.39 -8.34 2.87
N MET A 165 -15.49 -7.17 3.50
CA MET A 165 -15.38 -7.03 4.96
C MET A 165 -16.61 -7.57 5.72
N SER A 166 -17.78 -7.58 5.09
CA SER A 166 -19.02 -8.05 5.73
C SER A 166 -19.28 -9.55 5.56
N GLN A 167 -18.52 -10.24 4.73
CA GLN A 167 -18.73 -11.67 4.48
C GLN A 167 -18.33 -12.52 5.69
N PRO A 168 -19.16 -13.49 6.08
CA PRO A 168 -18.80 -14.47 7.09
C PRO A 168 -17.74 -15.44 6.56
N ILE A 169 -16.85 -15.89 7.45
CA ILE A 169 -15.77 -16.85 7.16
C ILE A 169 -15.99 -18.10 8.02
N GLU A 170 -15.92 -19.26 7.39
CA GLU A 170 -16.01 -20.54 8.09
C GLU A 170 -14.64 -21.01 8.54
N ILE A 171 -14.50 -21.26 9.86
CA ILE A 171 -13.29 -21.81 10.46
C ILE A 171 -13.71 -22.99 11.33
N ASN A 172 -13.16 -24.16 11.06
CA ASN A 172 -13.46 -25.40 11.80
C ASN A 172 -14.96 -25.71 11.90
N GLY A 173 -15.74 -25.41 10.84
CA GLY A 173 -17.19 -25.69 10.79
C GLY A 173 -18.05 -24.68 11.56
N LYS A 174 -17.47 -23.56 12.01
CA LYS A 174 -18.19 -22.42 12.61
C LYS A 174 -18.02 -21.19 11.73
N SER A 175 -19.09 -20.42 11.64
CA SER A 175 -19.12 -19.15 10.88
C SER A 175 -18.79 -17.98 11.79
N TYR A 176 -17.83 -17.17 11.40
CA TYR A 176 -17.40 -15.96 12.08
C TYR A 176 -17.54 -14.76 11.17
N SER A 177 -17.78 -13.61 11.77
CA SER A 177 -17.75 -12.29 11.10
C SER A 177 -17.01 -11.30 12.01
N LEU A 178 -16.70 -10.12 11.50
CA LEU A 178 -16.06 -9.06 12.29
C LEU A 178 -16.83 -8.79 13.60
N SER A 179 -18.17 -8.78 13.53
CA SER A 179 -19.02 -8.57 14.71
C SER A 179 -18.91 -9.69 15.76
N SER A 180 -18.46 -10.90 15.38
CA SER A 180 -18.18 -11.98 16.34
C SER A 180 -17.04 -11.62 17.29
N PHE A 181 -16.15 -10.73 16.85
CA PHE A 181 -15.02 -10.22 17.61
C PHE A 181 -15.24 -8.78 18.13
N GLY A 182 -16.47 -8.26 18.10
CA GLY A 182 -16.77 -6.91 18.56
C GLY A 182 -16.27 -5.82 17.62
N ILE A 183 -16.07 -6.14 16.35
CA ILE A 183 -15.65 -5.18 15.32
C ILE A 183 -16.87 -4.87 14.46
N GLN A 184 -17.32 -3.61 14.45
CA GLN A 184 -18.56 -3.21 13.78
C GLN A 184 -18.51 -1.74 13.33
N THR A 185 -19.39 -1.36 12.42
CA THR A 185 -19.61 0.04 12.05
C THR A 185 -20.56 0.71 13.06
N LEU A 186 -20.45 2.03 13.24
CA LEU A 186 -21.35 2.79 14.12
C LEU A 186 -22.77 2.91 13.57
N GLY A 187 -22.96 2.55 12.30
CA GLY A 187 -24.22 2.72 11.61
C GLY A 187 -24.46 4.16 11.16
N TYR A 188 -25.40 4.32 10.23
CA TYR A 188 -25.62 5.58 9.51
C TYR A 188 -25.95 6.78 10.41
N LEU A 189 -26.63 6.55 11.54
CA LEU A 189 -27.10 7.62 12.42
C LEU A 189 -26.05 8.11 13.43
N ASN A 190 -25.08 7.28 13.74
CA ASN A 190 -24.07 7.57 14.79
C ASN A 190 -22.68 7.86 14.21
N ALA A 191 -22.43 7.47 12.96
CA ALA A 191 -21.17 7.73 12.31
C ALA A 191 -21.07 9.21 11.89
N ALA A 192 -19.84 9.74 11.91
CA ALA A 192 -19.55 11.04 11.34
C ALA A 192 -19.76 11.03 9.81
N GLU A 193 -19.79 12.22 9.22
CA GLU A 193 -19.92 12.36 7.77
C GLU A 193 -18.79 11.64 7.05
N ASN A 194 -19.14 10.81 6.07
CA ASN A 194 -18.23 9.97 5.29
C ASN A 194 -17.54 8.82 6.05
N GLU A 195 -17.91 8.54 7.31
CA GLU A 195 -17.35 7.46 8.13
C GLU A 195 -18.33 6.29 8.37
N GLN A 196 -19.46 6.27 7.68
CA GLN A 196 -20.52 5.27 7.86
C GLN A 196 -20.04 3.82 7.61
N ASN A 197 -18.96 3.67 6.85
CA ASN A 197 -18.37 2.39 6.47
C ASN A 197 -17.09 2.06 7.24
N ALA A 198 -16.67 2.92 8.18
CA ALA A 198 -15.55 2.68 9.06
C ALA A 198 -15.87 1.63 10.12
N TYR A 199 -14.90 0.76 10.42
CA TYR A 199 -15.02 -0.24 11.48
C TYR A 199 -14.38 0.25 12.77
N HIS A 200 -15.04 -0.03 13.87
CA HIS A 200 -14.64 0.30 15.23
C HIS A 200 -14.53 -0.98 16.05
N ILE A 201 -13.59 -1.01 17.00
CA ILE A 201 -13.40 -2.13 17.92
C ILE A 201 -14.11 -1.80 19.23
N ASP A 202 -15.02 -2.68 19.66
CA ASP A 202 -15.67 -2.56 20.98
C ASP A 202 -14.61 -2.59 22.09
N GLY A 203 -14.62 -1.58 22.97
CA GLY A 203 -13.71 -1.49 24.11
C GLY A 203 -12.32 -0.90 23.78
N ASP A 204 -12.09 -0.40 22.57
CA ASP A 204 -10.86 0.33 22.24
C ASP A 204 -10.81 1.66 23.01
N GLU A 205 -9.83 1.81 23.89
CA GLU A 205 -9.67 3.00 24.75
C GLU A 205 -9.42 4.29 23.95
N ASP A 206 -8.88 4.17 22.74
CA ASP A 206 -8.57 5.29 21.84
C ASP A 206 -9.79 5.73 21.01
N ASP A 207 -10.89 4.96 21.01
CA ASP A 207 -12.11 5.27 20.27
C ASP A 207 -13.24 5.75 21.20
N GLU A 208 -13.50 7.05 21.18
CA GLU A 208 -14.54 7.68 22.04
C GLU A 208 -15.93 7.07 21.85
N ASN A 209 -16.22 6.49 20.68
CA ASN A 209 -17.53 5.90 20.39
C ASN A 209 -17.71 4.50 20.98
N THR A 210 -16.64 3.75 21.20
CA THR A 210 -16.68 2.33 21.55
C THR A 210 -15.91 1.98 22.82
N SER A 211 -15.13 2.90 23.40
CA SER A 211 -14.31 2.69 24.61
C SER A 211 -15.10 2.21 25.84
N GLY A 212 -16.38 2.53 25.92
CA GLY A 212 -17.28 2.06 27.01
C GLY A 212 -17.84 0.65 26.82
N ASN A 213 -17.60 0.01 25.68
CA ASN A 213 -18.08 -1.32 25.37
C ASN A 213 -17.15 -2.40 25.94
N GLN A 214 -17.65 -3.65 25.97
CA GLN A 214 -16.81 -4.79 26.35
C GLN A 214 -15.85 -5.14 25.19
N ASP A 215 -14.56 -5.21 25.49
CA ASP A 215 -13.53 -5.64 24.53
C ASP A 215 -13.66 -7.14 24.25
N LYS A 216 -14.40 -7.46 23.18
CA LYS A 216 -14.58 -8.83 22.70
C LYS A 216 -13.39 -9.32 21.89
N LEU A 217 -12.64 -8.42 21.22
CA LEU A 217 -11.49 -8.79 20.44
C LEU A 217 -10.37 -9.32 21.33
N MET A 218 -10.00 -8.58 22.38
CA MET A 218 -8.97 -9.02 23.32
C MET A 218 -9.41 -10.31 24.06
N ALA A 219 -10.69 -10.42 24.41
CA ALA A 219 -11.22 -11.65 25.01
C ALA A 219 -11.10 -12.86 24.06
N ALA A 220 -11.41 -12.69 22.78
CA ALA A 220 -11.27 -13.74 21.77
C ALA A 220 -9.81 -14.11 21.54
N ILE A 221 -8.91 -13.14 21.41
CA ILE A 221 -7.46 -13.36 21.24
C ILE A 221 -6.88 -14.13 22.42
N THR A 222 -7.30 -13.79 23.64
CA THR A 222 -6.81 -14.45 24.86
C THR A 222 -7.31 -15.90 24.96
N SER A 223 -8.55 -16.16 24.51
CA SER A 223 -9.15 -17.50 24.63
C SER A 223 -8.78 -18.45 23.47
N ASP A 224 -8.72 -17.93 22.24
CA ASP A 224 -8.47 -18.71 21.02
C ASP A 224 -7.79 -17.82 19.97
N PRO A 225 -6.49 -17.53 20.13
CA PRO A 225 -5.74 -16.67 19.22
C PRO A 225 -5.68 -17.24 17.79
N ASP A 226 -5.62 -18.57 17.65
CA ASP A 226 -5.49 -19.22 16.35
C ASP A 226 -6.72 -18.96 15.46
N THR A 227 -7.91 -19.01 16.05
CA THR A 227 -9.15 -18.69 15.31
C THR A 227 -9.18 -17.22 14.89
N VAL A 228 -8.75 -16.28 15.73
CA VAL A 228 -8.69 -14.86 15.37
C VAL A 228 -7.68 -14.62 14.25
N ILE A 229 -6.49 -15.18 14.35
CA ILE A 229 -5.43 -15.08 13.33
C ILE A 229 -5.91 -15.65 12.00
N GLU A 230 -6.50 -16.85 12.00
CA GLU A 230 -6.97 -17.48 10.76
C GLU A 230 -8.13 -16.69 10.13
N PHE A 231 -9.04 -16.14 10.95
CA PHE A 231 -10.10 -15.26 10.49
C PHE A 231 -9.53 -14.01 9.80
N MET A 232 -8.65 -13.28 10.46
CA MET A 232 -8.06 -12.06 9.91
C MET A 232 -7.22 -12.31 8.66
N LYS A 233 -6.51 -13.43 8.61
CA LYS A 233 -5.74 -13.87 7.44
C LYS A 233 -6.65 -14.16 6.24
N GLN A 234 -7.76 -14.87 6.45
CA GLN A 234 -8.71 -15.16 5.37
C GLN A 234 -9.45 -13.89 4.94
N LEU A 235 -9.87 -13.04 5.89
CA LEU A 235 -10.52 -11.76 5.62
C LEU A 235 -9.63 -10.86 4.75
N SER A 236 -8.39 -10.63 5.18
CA SER A 236 -7.44 -9.78 4.45
C SER A 236 -7.09 -10.36 3.07
N THR A 237 -6.98 -11.69 2.96
CA THR A 237 -6.74 -12.38 1.68
C THR A 237 -7.93 -12.21 0.74
N ASN A 238 -9.16 -12.35 1.22
CA ASN A 238 -10.38 -12.17 0.43
C ASN A 238 -10.55 -10.72 -0.01
N LEU A 239 -10.31 -9.77 0.89
CA LEU A 239 -10.31 -8.33 0.57
C LEU A 239 -9.28 -8.02 -0.52
N TYR A 240 -8.03 -8.47 -0.34
CA TYR A 240 -6.98 -8.27 -1.33
C TYR A 240 -7.36 -8.83 -2.70
N LYS A 241 -7.82 -10.08 -2.77
CA LYS A 241 -8.24 -10.70 -4.03
C LYS A 241 -9.39 -9.95 -4.69
N SER A 242 -10.40 -9.56 -3.92
CA SER A 242 -11.56 -8.85 -4.44
C SER A 242 -11.17 -7.48 -5.01
N ILE A 243 -10.24 -6.77 -4.37
CA ILE A 243 -9.70 -5.50 -4.86
C ILE A 243 -8.81 -5.74 -6.10
N ASP A 244 -7.92 -6.75 -6.07
CA ASP A 244 -7.05 -7.06 -7.22
C ASP A 244 -7.88 -7.44 -8.45
N ASP A 245 -8.92 -8.26 -8.29
CA ASP A 245 -9.86 -8.62 -9.36
C ASP A 245 -10.57 -7.38 -9.93
N GLN A 246 -11.01 -6.47 -9.06
CA GLN A 246 -11.63 -5.21 -9.46
C GLN A 246 -10.65 -4.29 -10.20
N MET A 247 -9.35 -4.38 -9.88
CA MET A 247 -8.29 -3.57 -10.48
C MET A 247 -7.58 -4.25 -11.66
N GLN A 248 -8.08 -5.36 -12.15
CA GLN A 248 -7.60 -6.02 -13.38
C GLN A 248 -7.74 -5.12 -14.60
N SER A 249 -6.83 -5.25 -15.55
CA SER A 249 -6.92 -4.51 -16.81
C SER A 249 -8.07 -5.04 -17.67
N ASN A 250 -8.74 -4.13 -18.37
CA ASN A 250 -9.75 -4.43 -19.39
C ASN A 250 -9.55 -3.55 -20.62
N ASP A 251 -10.50 -3.56 -21.58
CA ASP A 251 -10.43 -2.76 -22.81
C ASP A 251 -10.43 -1.26 -22.55
N LEU A 252 -11.02 -0.81 -21.43
CA LEU A 252 -11.19 0.60 -21.08
C LEU A 252 -10.12 1.09 -20.10
N ARG A 253 -9.52 0.18 -19.31
CA ARG A 253 -8.72 0.49 -18.14
C ARG A 253 -7.44 -0.35 -18.06
N SER A 254 -6.34 0.27 -17.65
CA SER A 254 -5.09 -0.41 -17.30
C SER A 254 -5.19 -1.01 -15.90
N ARG A 255 -4.35 -2.02 -15.61
CA ARG A 255 -4.27 -2.62 -14.27
C ARG A 255 -3.90 -1.58 -13.22
N TYR A 256 -4.47 -1.71 -12.04
CA TYR A 256 -4.30 -0.79 -10.90
C TYR A 256 -4.78 0.64 -11.14
N LYS A 257 -5.63 0.86 -12.14
CA LYS A 257 -6.34 2.13 -12.32
C LYS A 257 -7.80 1.95 -11.95
N ILE A 258 -8.36 2.90 -11.21
CA ILE A 258 -9.78 2.91 -10.84
C ILE A 258 -10.65 3.62 -11.90
N TYR A 259 -10.03 4.36 -12.81
CA TYR A 259 -10.69 5.09 -13.90
C TYR A 259 -10.32 4.51 -15.28
N ASN A 260 -11.11 4.79 -16.28
CA ASN A 260 -10.96 4.27 -17.64
C ASN A 260 -9.88 5.03 -18.42
N ASP A 261 -8.61 4.89 -18.00
CA ASP A 261 -7.46 5.63 -18.55
C ASP A 261 -7.25 5.41 -20.05
N LYS A 262 -7.46 4.20 -20.56
CA LYS A 262 -7.35 3.91 -22.00
C LYS A 262 -8.43 4.61 -22.82
N GLU A 263 -9.66 4.66 -22.31
CA GLU A 263 -10.76 5.36 -22.97
C GLU A 263 -10.54 6.88 -22.91
N MET A 264 -10.10 7.40 -21.76
CA MET A 264 -9.75 8.83 -21.62
C MET A 264 -8.63 9.23 -22.60
N ASP A 265 -7.58 8.43 -22.73
CA ASP A 265 -6.49 8.69 -23.67
C ASP A 265 -6.98 8.67 -25.14
N LYS A 266 -7.87 7.76 -25.47
CA LYS A 266 -8.51 7.73 -26.80
C LYS A 266 -9.36 8.98 -27.05
N GLN A 267 -10.16 9.40 -26.06
CA GLN A 267 -10.97 10.63 -26.16
C GLN A 267 -10.08 11.86 -26.28
N TYR A 268 -9.02 11.97 -25.50
CA TYR A 268 -8.05 13.05 -25.57
C TYR A 268 -7.42 13.17 -26.97
N ARG A 269 -6.98 12.04 -27.54
CA ARG A 269 -6.43 12.02 -28.90
C ARG A 269 -7.46 12.45 -29.96
N ASN A 270 -8.71 12.01 -29.82
CA ASN A 270 -9.78 12.40 -30.74
C ASN A 270 -10.09 13.90 -30.65
N LEU A 271 -10.18 14.45 -29.44
CA LEU A 271 -10.39 15.88 -29.20
C LEU A 271 -9.23 16.71 -29.75
N THR A 272 -7.99 16.29 -29.49
CA THR A 272 -6.79 16.95 -30.03
C THR A 272 -6.79 16.98 -31.55
N LYS A 273 -7.21 15.89 -32.19
CA LYS A 273 -7.38 15.85 -33.67
C LYS A 273 -8.45 16.83 -34.12
N THR A 274 -9.58 16.85 -33.45
CA THR A 274 -10.69 17.76 -33.77
C THR A 274 -10.27 19.23 -33.64
N ILE A 275 -9.53 19.57 -32.57
CA ILE A 275 -8.98 20.92 -32.38
C ILE A 275 -8.08 21.32 -33.56
N LYS A 276 -7.13 20.47 -33.94
CA LYS A 276 -6.26 20.73 -35.11
C LYS A 276 -7.04 20.92 -36.43
N GLU A 277 -8.12 20.16 -36.65
CA GLU A 277 -8.98 20.31 -37.81
C GLU A 277 -9.70 21.66 -37.80
N TRP A 278 -10.13 22.14 -36.64
CA TRP A 278 -10.76 23.46 -36.51
C TRP A 278 -9.74 24.59 -36.64
N GLU A 279 -8.54 24.46 -36.05
CA GLU A 279 -7.44 25.43 -36.25
C GLU A 279 -7.09 25.59 -37.73
N SER A 280 -6.99 24.47 -38.48
CA SER A 280 -6.77 24.52 -39.94
C SER A 280 -7.92 25.25 -40.65
N LYS A 281 -9.18 24.97 -40.29
CA LYS A 281 -10.34 25.67 -40.91
C LYS A 281 -10.36 27.17 -40.61
N VAL A 282 -9.93 27.55 -39.39
CA VAL A 282 -9.80 28.97 -39.03
C VAL A 282 -8.73 29.64 -39.89
N SER A 283 -7.54 29.02 -39.98
CA SER A 283 -6.45 29.53 -40.83
C SER A 283 -6.86 29.66 -42.32
N ASP A 284 -7.54 28.66 -42.86
CA ASP A 284 -8.09 28.70 -44.24
C ASP A 284 -9.08 29.87 -44.42
N LYS A 285 -9.91 30.16 -43.41
CA LYS A 285 -10.85 31.29 -43.43
C LYS A 285 -10.15 32.63 -43.30
N GLU A 286 -9.12 32.73 -42.48
CA GLU A 286 -8.29 33.94 -42.37
C GLU A 286 -7.63 34.25 -43.73
N ASP A 287 -6.99 33.26 -44.36
CA ASP A 287 -6.35 33.40 -45.66
C ASP A 287 -7.36 33.80 -46.75
N TYR A 288 -8.59 33.24 -46.70
CA TYR A 288 -9.67 33.62 -47.59
C TYR A 288 -10.03 35.09 -47.41
N TYR A 289 -10.23 35.59 -46.21
CA TYR A 289 -10.55 36.97 -45.92
C TYR A 289 -9.42 37.94 -46.28
N TYR A 290 -8.17 37.60 -45.98
CA TYR A 290 -7.02 38.38 -46.39
C TYR A 290 -6.96 38.54 -47.90
N LYS A 291 -7.22 37.47 -48.65
CA LYS A 291 -7.33 37.52 -50.11
C LYS A 291 -8.43 38.44 -50.58
N GLN A 292 -9.62 38.40 -49.93
CA GLN A 292 -10.72 39.30 -50.26
C GLN A 292 -10.37 40.77 -49.96
N PHE A 293 -9.74 41.06 -48.83
CA PHE A 293 -9.29 42.40 -48.50
C PHE A 293 -8.24 42.90 -49.48
N SER A 294 -7.26 42.10 -49.83
CA SER A 294 -6.23 42.48 -50.82
C SER A 294 -6.83 42.78 -52.20
N ASN A 295 -7.82 41.98 -52.63
CA ASN A 295 -8.53 42.21 -53.86
C ASN A 295 -9.37 43.54 -53.83
N MET A 296 -9.99 43.80 -52.67
CA MET A 296 -10.72 45.04 -52.45
C MET A 296 -9.80 46.26 -52.45
N GLU A 297 -8.67 46.22 -51.77
CA GLU A 297 -7.63 47.27 -51.78
C GLU A 297 -7.14 47.55 -53.22
N THR A 298 -6.86 46.50 -53.96
CA THR A 298 -6.42 46.61 -55.36
C THR A 298 -7.50 47.26 -56.22
N ALA A 299 -8.79 46.91 -56.01
CA ALA A 299 -9.91 47.53 -56.73
C ALA A 299 -10.10 49.01 -56.35
N LEU A 300 -9.98 49.34 -55.08
CA LEU A 300 -10.03 50.71 -54.56
C LEU A 300 -8.88 51.58 -55.11
N ALA A 301 -7.64 51.06 -55.12
CA ALA A 301 -6.49 51.76 -55.68
C ALA A 301 -6.71 52.05 -57.20
N LYS A 302 -7.28 51.07 -57.92
CA LYS A 302 -7.62 51.24 -59.34
C LYS A 302 -8.70 52.31 -59.55
N LEU A 303 -9.76 52.28 -58.75
CA LEU A 303 -10.81 53.29 -58.76
C LEU A 303 -10.25 54.70 -58.45
N GLN A 304 -9.37 54.82 -57.46
CA GLN A 304 -8.75 56.09 -57.08
C GLN A 304 -7.86 56.62 -58.21
N SER A 305 -7.07 55.75 -58.87
CA SER A 305 -6.30 56.10 -60.05
C SER A 305 -7.18 56.58 -61.22
N GLN A 306 -8.33 55.89 -61.48
CA GLN A 306 -9.29 56.30 -62.49
C GLN A 306 -9.92 57.64 -62.12
N THR A 307 -10.32 57.87 -60.89
CA THR A 307 -10.88 59.15 -60.43
C THR A 307 -9.88 60.30 -60.59
N SER A 308 -8.61 60.09 -60.22
CA SER A 308 -7.54 61.04 -60.41
C SER A 308 -7.32 61.37 -61.91
N SER A 309 -7.37 60.34 -62.80
CA SER A 309 -7.26 60.53 -64.18
C SER A 309 -8.41 61.35 -64.77
N ILE A 310 -9.66 61.10 -64.33
CA ILE A 310 -10.85 61.86 -64.75
C ILE A 310 -10.76 63.32 -64.24
N SER A 311 -10.36 63.52 -62.96
CA SER A 311 -10.16 64.86 -62.40
C SER A 311 -9.14 65.64 -63.24
N SER A 312 -8.01 65.01 -63.61
CA SER A 312 -7.00 65.67 -64.47
C SER A 312 -7.48 65.95 -65.87
N MET A 313 -8.43 65.17 -66.43
CA MET A 313 -9.05 65.42 -67.73
C MET A 313 -10.12 66.53 -67.74
N LEU A 314 -10.75 66.73 -66.59
CA LEU A 314 -11.79 67.77 -66.41
C LEU A 314 -11.25 69.16 -66.08
N GLY A 315 -9.95 69.31 -65.94
CA GLY A 315 -9.28 70.60 -65.83
C GLY A 315 -9.50 71.30 -64.51
N ASN A 316 -8.94 70.80 -63.47
CA ASN A 316 -8.64 71.55 -62.28
C ASN A 316 -7.14 71.59 -62.09
#